data_2bf2e605f45ad52a60358abdb7ccd22c
#
_entry.id   2bf2e605f45ad52a60358abdb7ccd22c
#
_cell.length_a   1.000
_cell.length_b   1.000
_cell.length_c   1.000
_cell.angle_alpha   90.00
_cell.angle_beta   90.00
_cell.angle_gamma   90.00
#
_symmetry.space_group_name_H-M   'P 1'
#
loop_
_entity.id
_entity.type
_entity.pdbx_description
1 polymer ?
#
loop_
_entity_poly.entity_id
_entity_poly.type
_entity_poly.pdbx_seq_one_letter_code
_entity_poly.pdbx_strand_id
1 'polypeptide(L)'
;MKRTAIAVALFLAACSGGTADSDIDNGPILESTPPSSTATTASDSTETNAETTTSTTVVTGDARFVIGDVEFGDAGSIEVGNLGPDAGDLTGHWLAVDPFYLELPSTVLAPGKSVVVSMDIDANPDLVVSAAGLLPPLNPASGEVGLYTSGDFGDPAAMIDYLVWGSTNQVRYPVAVAAGLWTEDAVVVVDANATGLTIVDRTEPGPQGWVSTTG
;
A
#
# COMPACT_ATOMS: atom_id res chain seq x y z
N MET A 1 -44.46 -9.57 8.23
CA MET A 1 -43.00 -9.73 8.09
C MET A 1 -42.75 -10.94 7.19
N LYS A 2 -42.41 -10.74 5.92
CA LYS A 2 -42.15 -11.82 4.97
C LYS A 2 -40.61 -11.93 4.83
N ARG A 3 -40.08 -13.09 5.16
CA ARG A 3 -38.66 -13.42 4.96
C ARG A 3 -38.51 -13.97 3.55
N THR A 4 -37.74 -13.26 2.72
CA THR A 4 -37.33 -13.73 1.40
C THR A 4 -35.99 -14.45 1.53
N ALA A 5 -35.97 -15.74 1.24
CA ALA A 5 -34.74 -16.52 1.18
C ALA A 5 -34.13 -16.36 -0.21
N ILE A 6 -32.88 -15.93 -0.28
CA ILE A 6 -32.09 -15.88 -1.50
C ILE A 6 -31.24 -17.15 -1.55
N ALA A 7 -31.48 -17.96 -2.58
CA ALA A 7 -30.69 -19.15 -2.88
C ALA A 7 -29.45 -18.74 -3.68
N VAL A 8 -28.27 -19.04 -3.17
CA VAL A 8 -27.00 -18.88 -3.88
C VAL A 8 -26.74 -20.16 -4.66
N ALA A 9 -26.70 -20.06 -5.99
CA ALA A 9 -26.31 -21.16 -6.88
C ALA A 9 -24.79 -21.18 -7.05
N LEU A 10 -24.17 -22.27 -6.63
CA LEU A 10 -22.75 -22.54 -6.77
C LEU A 10 -22.51 -23.16 -8.18
N PHE A 11 -21.81 -22.44 -9.05
CA PHE A 11 -21.34 -22.98 -10.32
C PHE A 11 -19.93 -23.57 -10.17
N LEU A 12 -19.82 -24.88 -10.22
CA LEU A 12 -18.55 -25.57 -10.42
C LEU A 12 -18.25 -25.61 -11.94
N ALA A 13 -17.21 -24.95 -12.37
CA ALA A 13 -16.62 -25.15 -13.68
C ALA A 13 -15.44 -26.11 -13.58
N ALA A 14 -15.61 -27.32 -14.15
CA ALA A 14 -14.54 -28.27 -14.35
C ALA A 14 -13.82 -27.93 -15.67
N CYS A 15 -12.51 -27.63 -15.62
CA CYS A 15 -11.65 -27.57 -16.79
C CYS A 15 -10.83 -28.87 -16.85
N SER A 16 -11.10 -29.66 -17.89
CA SER A 16 -10.38 -30.86 -18.30
C SER A 16 -9.06 -30.47 -18.98
N GLY A 17 -8.04 -31.30 -18.75
CA GLY A 17 -6.69 -31.15 -19.26
C GLY A 17 -6.55 -31.31 -20.77
N GLY A 18 -5.54 -30.64 -21.30
CA GLY A 18 -4.98 -30.83 -22.63
C GLY A 18 -3.47 -30.91 -22.51
N THR A 19 -2.94 -32.11 -22.66
CA THR A 19 -1.51 -32.35 -22.89
C THR A 19 -1.20 -32.03 -24.35
N ALA A 20 -0.28 -31.13 -24.61
CA ALA A 20 0.34 -30.93 -25.92
C ALA A 20 1.84 -31.20 -25.79
N ASP A 21 2.24 -32.30 -26.39
CA ASP A 21 3.58 -32.69 -26.73
C ASP A 21 4.14 -31.75 -27.81
N SER A 22 5.31 -31.22 -27.66
CA SER A 22 5.98 -30.43 -28.69
C SER A 22 7.43 -30.79 -28.76
N ASP A 23 7.74 -31.49 -29.85
CA ASP A 23 9.03 -31.89 -30.34
C ASP A 23 10.08 -30.77 -30.35
N ILE A 24 11.24 -31.13 -29.88
CA ILE A 24 12.48 -30.36 -29.96
C ILE A 24 13.10 -30.63 -31.33
N ASP A 25 13.03 -29.68 -32.24
CA ASP A 25 13.78 -29.70 -33.49
C ASP A 25 15.13 -28.98 -33.33
N ASN A 26 16.17 -29.74 -33.49
CA ASN A 26 17.57 -29.38 -33.34
C ASN A 26 18.11 -29.02 -34.74
N GLY A 27 18.09 -27.74 -35.12
CA GLY A 27 18.65 -27.23 -36.38
C GLY A 27 20.06 -26.65 -36.22
N PRO A 28 20.93 -26.75 -37.22
CA PRO A 28 22.38 -26.61 -37.07
C PRO A 28 22.86 -25.14 -37.03
N ILE A 29 23.91 -24.99 -36.24
CA ILE A 29 24.73 -23.81 -36.08
C ILE A 29 25.42 -23.45 -37.41
N LEU A 30 25.15 -22.26 -37.95
CA LEU A 30 25.96 -21.64 -39.01
C LEU A 30 26.82 -20.56 -38.41
N GLU A 31 28.11 -20.87 -38.38
CA GLU A 31 29.23 -19.98 -38.17
C GLU A 31 29.26 -18.93 -39.30
N SER A 32 29.28 -17.65 -38.97
CA SER A 32 29.44 -16.56 -39.93
C SER A 32 30.51 -15.61 -39.43
N THR A 33 31.63 -15.67 -40.08
CA THR A 33 32.82 -14.80 -39.95
C THR A 33 32.50 -13.32 -40.24
N PRO A 34 33.21 -12.36 -39.60
CA PRO A 34 33.02 -10.95 -39.83
C PRO A 34 33.81 -10.46 -41.06
N PRO A 35 33.27 -9.57 -41.87
CA PRO A 35 34.11 -8.80 -42.81
C PRO A 35 34.66 -7.53 -42.12
N SER A 36 35.96 -7.44 -42.18
CA SER A 36 36.73 -6.19 -42.01
C SER A 36 36.41 -5.25 -43.17
N SER A 37 36.13 -3.99 -42.92
CA SER A 37 36.56 -2.93 -43.84
C SER A 37 36.15 -1.52 -43.42
N THR A 38 37.13 -0.67 -43.37
CA THR A 38 37.32 0.66 -43.94
C THR A 38 36.62 1.84 -43.29
N ALA A 39 37.49 2.68 -42.72
CA ALA A 39 37.22 4.04 -42.31
C ALA A 39 36.78 4.90 -43.50
N THR A 40 35.75 5.69 -43.31
CA THR A 40 35.49 6.89 -44.11
C THR A 40 35.12 8.03 -43.17
N THR A 41 35.97 9.00 -43.12
CA THR A 41 35.85 10.31 -42.48
C THR A 41 34.83 11.16 -43.25
N ALA A 42 33.79 11.65 -42.59
CA ALA A 42 33.06 12.84 -43.06
C ALA A 42 32.29 13.48 -41.89
N SER A 43 32.74 14.64 -41.52
CA SER A 43 32.03 15.90 -41.17
C SER A 43 30.77 15.88 -40.33
N ASP A 44 30.96 16.38 -39.14
CA ASP A 44 30.28 17.53 -38.52
C ASP A 44 28.77 17.73 -38.82
N SER A 45 27.97 17.39 -37.87
CA SER A 45 26.68 18.03 -37.60
C SER A 45 26.39 17.91 -36.11
N THR A 46 26.58 18.99 -35.39
CA THR A 46 26.26 19.17 -33.99
C THR A 46 24.74 19.21 -33.84
N GLU A 47 24.08 18.06 -33.66
CA GLU A 47 22.73 18.01 -33.08
C GLU A 47 22.89 17.78 -31.57
N THR A 48 22.69 18.86 -30.85
CA THR A 48 22.53 18.83 -29.38
C THR A 48 21.22 18.13 -29.05
N ASN A 49 21.26 16.82 -28.95
CA ASN A 49 20.18 16.04 -28.41
C ASN A 49 20.23 16.24 -26.89
N ALA A 50 19.37 17.13 -26.39
CA ALA A 50 19.14 17.26 -24.95
C ALA A 50 18.46 15.98 -24.48
N GLU A 51 19.26 14.98 -24.11
CA GLU A 51 18.77 13.87 -23.29
C GLU A 51 18.23 14.45 -21.99
N THR A 52 16.90 14.48 -21.88
CA THR A 52 16.25 14.68 -20.60
C THR A 52 16.53 13.43 -19.76
N THR A 53 17.66 13.41 -19.09
CA THR A 53 17.95 12.46 -18.04
C THR A 53 16.96 12.77 -16.91
N THR A 54 15.87 11.99 -16.85
CA THR A 54 15.03 11.93 -15.66
C THR A 54 15.90 11.31 -14.58
N SER A 55 16.55 12.17 -13.81
CA SER A 55 17.30 11.77 -12.62
C SER A 55 16.28 11.25 -11.63
N THR A 56 16.18 9.93 -11.52
CA THR A 56 15.48 9.29 -10.42
C THR A 56 16.28 9.61 -9.16
N THR A 57 15.91 10.69 -8.47
CA THR A 57 16.49 11.04 -7.18
C THR A 57 16.08 9.94 -6.23
N VAL A 58 17.00 9.05 -5.87
CA VAL A 58 16.81 8.15 -4.73
C VAL A 58 16.76 9.05 -3.50
N VAL A 59 15.57 9.25 -2.98
CA VAL A 59 15.35 10.04 -1.76
C VAL A 59 15.76 9.16 -0.59
N THR A 60 17.00 9.30 -0.14
CA THR A 60 17.54 8.69 1.07
C THR A 60 17.57 9.76 2.15
N GLY A 61 16.46 9.94 2.84
CA GLY A 61 16.34 10.91 3.92
C GLY A 61 15.62 10.31 5.12
N ASP A 62 15.55 11.06 6.23
CA ASP A 62 14.84 10.68 7.45
C ASP A 62 13.31 10.89 7.29
N ALA A 63 12.72 10.36 6.21
CA ALA A 63 11.26 10.32 6.05
C ALA A 63 10.65 9.46 7.16
N ARG A 64 9.57 9.92 7.76
CA ARG A 64 8.81 9.19 8.78
C ARG A 64 7.36 9.08 8.36
N PHE A 65 7.00 7.95 7.78
CA PHE A 65 5.62 7.69 7.38
C PHE A 65 4.78 7.25 8.58
N VAL A 66 3.53 7.74 8.59
CA VAL A 66 2.58 7.50 9.68
C VAL A 66 1.16 7.39 9.13
N ILE A 67 0.29 6.69 9.87
CA ILE A 67 -1.14 6.67 9.64
C ILE A 67 -1.71 7.99 10.17
N GLY A 68 -2.40 8.74 9.34
CA GLY A 68 -3.10 9.98 9.70
C GLY A 68 -4.57 9.73 10.04
N ASP A 69 -5.46 10.37 9.28
CA ASP A 69 -6.90 10.21 9.46
C ASP A 69 -7.38 8.86 8.92
N VAL A 70 -8.41 8.32 9.56
CA VAL A 70 -9.10 7.11 9.12
C VAL A 70 -10.59 7.40 9.08
N GLU A 71 -11.22 7.22 7.91
CA GLU A 71 -12.66 7.36 7.72
C GLU A 71 -13.32 5.98 7.64
N PHE A 72 -14.45 5.81 8.32
CA PHE A 72 -15.19 4.56 8.40
C PHE A 72 -16.19 4.40 7.25
N GLY A 73 -16.60 3.15 7.01
CA GLY A 73 -17.64 2.79 6.05
C GLY A 73 -17.14 2.22 4.75
N ASP A 74 -18.08 2.03 3.80
CA ASP A 74 -17.81 1.39 2.50
C ASP A 74 -16.92 2.27 1.60
N ALA A 75 -17.07 3.59 1.68
CA ALA A 75 -16.24 4.58 1.02
C ALA A 75 -15.14 5.12 1.96
N GLY A 76 -14.73 4.32 2.93
CA GLY A 76 -13.73 4.71 3.92
C GLY A 76 -12.37 5.04 3.31
N SER A 77 -11.52 5.68 4.11
CA SER A 77 -10.19 6.07 3.67
C SER A 77 -9.16 5.98 4.80
N ILE A 78 -7.90 5.88 4.42
CA ILE A 78 -6.73 5.92 5.32
C ILE A 78 -5.77 6.95 4.77
N GLU A 79 -5.43 7.95 5.56
CA GLU A 79 -4.39 8.90 5.22
C GLU A 79 -3.02 8.36 5.66
N VAL A 80 -2.03 8.43 4.76
CA VAL A 80 -0.62 8.14 5.06
C VAL A 80 0.17 9.42 4.88
N GLY A 81 0.76 9.91 5.95
CA GLY A 81 1.51 11.16 5.98
C GLY A 81 3.01 10.96 6.18
N ASN A 82 3.79 11.96 5.82
CA ASN A 82 5.22 12.03 6.12
C ASN A 82 5.48 13.14 7.15
N LEU A 83 5.79 12.75 8.38
CA LEU A 83 6.18 13.65 9.48
C LEU A 83 7.70 13.80 9.62
N GLY A 84 8.49 13.16 8.76
CA GLY A 84 9.94 13.32 8.73
C GLY A 84 10.37 14.65 8.13
N PRO A 85 11.64 15.07 8.36
CA PRO A 85 12.20 16.30 7.81
C PRO A 85 12.51 16.21 6.32
N ASP A 86 12.62 15.00 5.75
CA ASP A 86 12.98 14.77 4.36
C ASP A 86 11.83 14.15 3.58
N ALA A 87 11.85 14.30 2.26
CA ALA A 87 10.91 13.60 1.39
C ALA A 87 11.24 12.09 1.36
N GLY A 88 10.23 11.26 1.24
CA GLY A 88 10.37 9.80 1.13
C GLY A 88 9.41 9.20 0.10
N ASP A 89 9.77 8.02 -0.41
CA ASP A 89 8.95 7.26 -1.36
C ASP A 89 8.27 6.09 -0.63
N LEU A 90 6.97 5.92 -0.83
CA LEU A 90 6.17 4.82 -0.29
C LEU A 90 6.38 3.48 -1.00
N THR A 91 7.20 3.43 -2.05
CA THR A 91 7.53 2.17 -2.76
C THR A 91 7.94 1.07 -1.79
N GLY A 92 7.28 -0.09 -1.87
CA GLY A 92 7.55 -1.25 -1.02
C GLY A 92 6.97 -1.16 0.39
N HIS A 93 6.28 -0.06 0.73
CA HIS A 93 5.50 0.02 1.96
C HIS A 93 4.13 -0.65 1.78
N TRP A 94 3.57 -1.12 2.88
CA TRP A 94 2.31 -1.86 2.88
C TRP A 94 1.36 -1.34 3.94
N LEU A 95 0.07 -1.30 3.59
CA LEU A 95 -1.03 -1.21 4.55
C LEU A 95 -1.61 -2.60 4.81
N ALA A 96 -1.83 -2.90 6.09
CA ALA A 96 -2.54 -4.08 6.55
C ALA A 96 -3.85 -3.65 7.22
N VAL A 97 -4.98 -4.14 6.70
CA VAL A 97 -6.33 -4.01 7.27
C VAL A 97 -6.90 -5.42 7.30
N ASP A 98 -6.76 -6.12 8.43
CA ASP A 98 -7.00 -7.57 8.55
C ASP A 98 -8.32 -8.04 7.91
N PRO A 99 -8.31 -9.11 7.13
CA PRO A 99 -7.18 -9.97 6.71
C PRO A 99 -6.52 -9.54 5.38
N PHE A 100 -6.68 -8.31 4.96
CA PHE A 100 -6.27 -7.79 3.66
C PHE A 100 -4.99 -6.95 3.75
N TYR A 101 -4.27 -6.89 2.62
CA TYR A 101 -3.00 -6.18 2.50
C TYR A 101 -2.94 -5.44 1.19
N LEU A 102 -2.38 -4.24 1.21
CA LEU A 102 -2.17 -3.39 0.03
C LEU A 102 -0.72 -2.92 -0.01
N GLU A 103 0.00 -3.28 -1.06
CA GLU A 103 1.27 -2.63 -1.37
C GLU A 103 1.01 -1.22 -1.90
N LEU A 104 1.66 -0.24 -1.28
CA LEU A 104 1.51 1.14 -1.70
C LEU A 104 2.31 1.41 -2.98
N PRO A 105 1.73 2.11 -3.96
CA PRO A 105 2.45 2.48 -5.17
C PRO A 105 3.58 3.47 -4.86
N SER A 106 4.53 3.60 -5.79
CA SER A 106 5.54 4.65 -5.73
C SER A 106 4.86 6.02 -5.64
N THR A 107 5.04 6.64 -4.49
CA THR A 107 4.46 7.96 -4.17
C THR A 107 5.44 8.71 -3.29
N VAL A 108 6.02 9.78 -3.82
CA VAL A 108 6.96 10.62 -3.07
C VAL A 108 6.18 11.63 -2.23
N LEU A 109 6.33 11.54 -0.92
CA LEU A 109 5.74 12.48 0.03
C LEU A 109 6.82 13.43 0.56
N ALA A 110 6.66 14.72 0.29
CA ALA A 110 7.47 15.77 0.90
C ALA A 110 7.14 15.88 2.42
N PRO A 111 7.99 16.52 3.23
CA PRO A 111 7.71 16.80 4.64
C PRO A 111 6.33 17.45 4.85
N GLY A 112 5.55 16.90 5.78
CA GLY A 112 4.21 17.38 6.11
C GLY A 112 3.15 17.16 5.01
N LYS A 113 3.44 16.32 4.02
CA LYS A 113 2.47 15.93 2.98
C LYS A 113 1.94 14.54 3.26
N SER A 114 0.75 14.26 2.73
CA SER A 114 0.06 12.99 2.86
C SER A 114 -0.54 12.55 1.52
N VAL A 115 -0.91 11.28 1.47
CA VAL A 115 -1.72 10.67 0.43
C VAL A 115 -2.89 9.94 1.08
N VAL A 116 -4.04 9.98 0.43
CA VAL A 116 -5.24 9.25 0.86
C VAL A 116 -5.31 7.93 0.11
N VAL A 117 -5.46 6.84 0.85
CA VAL A 117 -5.78 5.50 0.35
C VAL A 117 -7.29 5.31 0.51
N SER A 118 -8.03 5.29 -0.59
CA SER A 118 -9.50 5.29 -0.58
C SER A 118 -10.08 3.95 -1.00
N MET A 119 -11.06 3.45 -0.23
CA MET A 119 -11.89 2.30 -0.56
C MET A 119 -13.06 2.68 -1.48
N ASP A 120 -13.33 3.97 -1.69
CA ASP A 120 -14.37 4.45 -2.58
C ASP A 120 -14.05 4.12 -4.05
N ILE A 121 -14.93 3.36 -4.70
CA ILE A 121 -14.79 2.98 -6.11
C ILE A 121 -14.95 4.17 -7.07
N ASP A 122 -15.63 5.21 -6.62
CA ASP A 122 -15.88 6.44 -7.40
C ASP A 122 -14.84 7.54 -7.11
N ALA A 123 -13.86 7.26 -6.23
CA ALA A 123 -12.79 8.21 -5.92
C ALA A 123 -11.93 8.51 -7.16
N ASN A 124 -11.52 9.78 -7.30
CA ASN A 124 -10.66 10.18 -8.40
C ASN A 124 -9.24 9.59 -8.25
N PRO A 125 -8.80 8.67 -9.15
CA PRO A 125 -7.52 7.99 -9.03
C PRO A 125 -6.31 8.94 -9.20
N ASP A 126 -6.50 10.16 -9.72
CA ASP A 126 -5.44 11.17 -9.81
C ASP A 126 -5.16 11.86 -8.47
N LEU A 127 -6.06 11.72 -7.49
CA LEU A 127 -5.99 12.39 -6.18
C LEU A 127 -5.76 11.41 -5.03
N VAL A 128 -6.01 10.12 -5.22
CA VAL A 128 -5.94 9.10 -4.17
C VAL A 128 -5.28 7.82 -4.68
N VAL A 129 -4.74 7.02 -3.76
CA VAL A 129 -4.40 5.62 -4.02
C VAL A 129 -5.69 4.80 -3.90
N SER A 130 -6.12 4.17 -4.99
CA SER A 130 -7.34 3.35 -4.97
C SER A 130 -7.09 2.02 -4.26
N ALA A 131 -7.89 1.74 -3.23
CA ALA A 131 -7.96 0.48 -2.51
C ALA A 131 -9.31 -0.22 -2.70
N ALA A 132 -10.16 0.28 -3.61
CA ALA A 132 -11.47 -0.27 -3.88
C ALA A 132 -11.41 -1.75 -4.26
N GLY A 133 -12.12 -2.60 -3.49
CA GLY A 133 -12.10 -4.05 -3.67
C GLY A 133 -10.80 -4.77 -3.25
N LEU A 134 -9.79 -4.03 -2.78
CA LEU A 134 -8.52 -4.57 -2.27
C LEU A 134 -8.48 -4.56 -0.74
N LEU A 135 -8.96 -3.50 -0.11
CA LEU A 135 -9.13 -3.41 1.34
C LEU A 135 -10.63 -3.49 1.69
N PRO A 136 -10.97 -3.99 2.90
CA PRO A 136 -12.35 -4.08 3.34
C PRO A 136 -12.85 -2.71 3.80
N PRO A 137 -14.19 -2.51 3.86
CA PRO A 137 -14.77 -1.38 4.56
C PRO A 137 -14.28 -1.29 6.01
N LEU A 138 -14.00 -0.09 6.46
CA LEU A 138 -13.55 0.13 7.84
C LEU A 138 -14.76 0.18 8.78
N ASN A 139 -14.84 -0.82 9.68
CA ASN A 139 -15.95 -0.94 10.62
C ASN A 139 -15.72 -0.07 11.86
N PRO A 140 -16.61 0.88 12.20
CA PRO A 140 -16.44 1.73 13.38
C PRO A 140 -16.47 0.96 14.70
N ALA A 141 -17.07 -0.25 14.75
CA ALA A 141 -17.16 -1.01 15.99
C ALA A 141 -15.80 -1.60 16.42
N SER A 142 -14.98 -2.03 15.47
CA SER A 142 -13.63 -2.52 15.75
C SER A 142 -12.84 -2.70 14.46
N GLY A 143 -11.53 -2.52 14.53
CA GLY A 143 -10.62 -2.76 13.42
C GLY A 143 -9.18 -2.41 13.78
N GLU A 144 -8.32 -2.58 12.80
CA GLU A 144 -6.92 -2.21 12.87
C GLU A 144 -6.40 -1.73 11.52
N VAL A 145 -5.38 -0.89 11.57
CA VAL A 145 -4.57 -0.50 10.41
C VAL A 145 -3.11 -0.57 10.82
N GLY A 146 -2.30 -1.30 10.06
CA GLY A 146 -0.85 -1.34 10.24
C GLY A 146 -0.13 -0.79 9.02
N LEU A 147 0.92 0.00 9.21
CA LEU A 147 1.82 0.48 8.15
C LEU A 147 3.18 -0.22 8.29
N TYR A 148 3.67 -0.79 7.18
CA TYR A 148 4.87 -1.63 7.16
C TYR A 148 5.86 -1.19 6.09
N THR A 149 7.14 -1.47 6.31
CA THR A 149 8.23 -1.27 5.33
C THR A 149 8.40 -2.45 4.37
N SER A 150 7.70 -3.57 4.61
CA SER A 150 7.75 -4.78 3.79
C SER A 150 6.50 -5.62 3.96
N GLY A 151 6.33 -6.66 3.13
CA GLY A 151 5.25 -7.65 3.23
C GLY A 151 5.43 -8.69 4.35
N ASP A 152 6.36 -8.52 5.28
CA ASP A 152 6.49 -9.38 6.46
C ASP A 152 5.65 -8.84 7.63
N PHE A 153 4.37 -9.15 7.59
CA PHE A 153 3.40 -8.64 8.57
C PHE A 153 3.49 -9.28 9.96
N GLY A 154 4.35 -10.27 10.15
CA GLY A 154 4.64 -10.90 11.44
C GLY A 154 5.87 -10.33 12.13
N ASP A 155 6.71 -9.57 11.40
CA ASP A 155 7.94 -8.98 11.93
C ASP A 155 7.65 -7.62 12.59
N PRO A 156 7.85 -7.47 13.93
CA PRO A 156 7.72 -6.18 14.59
C PRO A 156 8.66 -5.10 14.04
N ALA A 157 9.81 -5.47 13.47
CA ALA A 157 10.76 -4.52 12.91
C ALA A 157 10.30 -3.96 11.54
N ALA A 158 9.39 -4.66 10.86
CA ALA A 158 8.80 -4.18 9.61
C ALA A 158 7.64 -3.21 9.84
N MET A 159 6.96 -3.27 10.99
CA MET A 159 5.86 -2.36 11.33
C MET A 159 6.42 -1.00 11.77
N ILE A 160 5.95 0.07 11.13
CA ILE A 160 6.42 1.45 11.41
C ILE A 160 5.36 2.34 12.01
N ASP A 161 4.07 2.01 11.86
CA ASP A 161 2.97 2.68 12.56
C ASP A 161 1.76 1.75 12.68
N TYR A 162 0.89 2.01 13.66
CA TYR A 162 -0.24 1.16 13.97
C TYR A 162 -1.38 1.93 14.63
N LEU A 163 -2.61 1.53 14.29
CA LEU A 163 -3.85 1.99 14.90
C LEU A 163 -4.77 0.80 15.14
N VAL A 164 -5.37 0.72 16.34
CA VAL A 164 -6.43 -0.26 16.66
C VAL A 164 -7.53 0.40 17.46
N TRP A 165 -8.78 0.02 17.17
CA TRP A 165 -9.96 0.51 17.88
C TRP A 165 -10.95 -0.60 18.20
N GLY A 166 -11.74 -0.38 19.24
CA GLY A 166 -12.86 -1.22 19.68
C GLY A 166 -12.48 -2.55 20.32
N SER A 167 -11.42 -3.24 19.88
CA SER A 167 -11.01 -4.54 20.42
C SER A 167 -9.54 -4.82 20.24
N THR A 168 -8.89 -5.43 21.24
CA THR A 168 -7.52 -5.96 21.18
C THR A 168 -7.41 -7.31 20.44
N ASN A 169 -8.53 -7.91 20.06
CA ASN A 169 -8.55 -9.18 19.30
C ASN A 169 -8.27 -8.98 17.80
N GLN A 170 -7.36 -8.09 17.48
CA GLN A 170 -6.90 -7.86 16.12
C GLN A 170 -5.62 -8.66 15.84
N VAL A 171 -5.44 -9.12 14.60
CA VAL A 171 -4.36 -10.05 14.25
C VAL A 171 -2.98 -9.44 14.43
N ARG A 172 -2.83 -8.15 14.13
CA ARG A 172 -1.55 -7.43 14.20
C ARG A 172 -1.28 -6.75 15.54
N TYR A 173 -2.25 -6.76 16.43
CA TYR A 173 -2.13 -6.17 17.75
C TYR A 173 -0.88 -6.66 18.53
N PRO A 174 -0.62 -8.00 18.64
CA PRO A 174 0.59 -8.48 19.32
C PRO A 174 1.89 -8.03 18.65
N VAL A 175 1.90 -7.87 17.31
CA VAL A 175 3.05 -7.38 16.55
C VAL A 175 3.31 -5.91 16.89
N ALA A 176 2.27 -5.08 16.94
CA ALA A 176 2.38 -3.67 17.31
C ALA A 176 2.88 -3.45 18.73
N VAL A 177 2.42 -4.26 19.69
CA VAL A 177 2.92 -4.24 21.07
C VAL A 177 4.40 -4.64 21.11
N ALA A 178 4.78 -5.71 20.39
CA ALA A 178 6.16 -6.15 20.32
C ALA A 178 7.10 -5.14 19.63
N ALA A 179 6.56 -4.36 18.66
CA ALA A 179 7.25 -3.26 18.00
C ALA A 179 7.40 -2.01 18.90
N GLY A 180 6.71 -1.95 20.05
CA GLY A 180 6.66 -0.77 20.89
C GLY A 180 5.83 0.39 20.31
N LEU A 181 5.02 0.12 19.30
CA LEU A 181 4.13 1.10 18.65
C LEU A 181 2.78 1.22 19.34
N TRP A 182 2.43 0.23 20.18
CA TRP A 182 1.16 0.21 20.89
C TRP A 182 1.32 -0.25 22.34
N THR A 183 0.42 0.25 23.20
CA THR A 183 0.38 -0.12 24.63
C THR A 183 -0.46 -1.37 24.81
N GLU A 184 0.02 -2.32 25.65
CA GLU A 184 -0.72 -3.53 25.98
C GLU A 184 -2.08 -3.21 26.63
N ASP A 185 -3.09 -4.00 26.29
CA ASP A 185 -4.49 -3.88 26.73
C ASP A 185 -5.20 -2.55 26.40
N ALA A 186 -4.64 -1.77 25.45
CA ALA A 186 -5.19 -0.49 25.06
C ALA A 186 -5.79 -0.52 23.64
N VAL A 187 -6.88 0.21 23.44
CA VAL A 187 -7.51 0.48 22.13
C VAL A 187 -8.05 1.91 22.10
N VAL A 188 -8.21 2.46 20.91
CA VAL A 188 -8.98 3.71 20.75
C VAL A 188 -10.46 3.40 20.98
N VAL A 189 -11.11 4.18 21.83
CA VAL A 189 -12.55 4.14 22.03
C VAL A 189 -13.22 5.04 20.99
N VAL A 190 -14.07 4.44 20.16
CA VAL A 190 -14.79 5.15 19.10
C VAL A 190 -16.15 5.61 19.61
N ASP A 191 -16.47 6.89 19.40
CA ASP A 191 -17.76 7.45 19.76
C ASP A 191 -18.90 6.86 18.88
N ALA A 192 -20.11 6.75 19.44
CA ALA A 192 -21.22 6.06 18.79
C ALA A 192 -21.64 6.61 17.42
N ASN A 193 -21.34 7.89 17.15
CA ASN A 193 -21.67 8.56 15.88
C ASN A 193 -20.41 8.99 15.11
N ALA A 194 -19.25 8.39 15.42
CA ALA A 194 -18.02 8.71 14.74
C ALA A 194 -18.07 8.27 13.27
N THR A 195 -17.61 9.13 12.39
CA THR A 195 -17.38 8.86 10.98
C THR A 195 -15.92 8.46 10.71
N GLY A 196 -15.05 8.64 11.69
CA GLY A 196 -13.63 8.29 11.56
C GLY A 196 -12.85 8.55 12.84
N LEU A 197 -11.54 8.43 12.71
CA LEU A 197 -10.55 8.74 13.74
C LEU A 197 -9.50 9.68 13.15
N THR A 198 -9.07 10.66 13.94
CA THR A 198 -7.93 11.53 13.60
C THR A 198 -6.93 11.55 14.73
N ILE A 199 -5.67 11.76 14.40
CA ILE A 199 -4.62 11.87 15.40
C ILE A 199 -4.29 13.33 15.68
N VAL A 200 -4.36 13.73 16.94
CA VAL A 200 -4.05 15.10 17.40
C VAL A 200 -2.75 15.19 18.17
N ASP A 201 -2.23 14.05 18.66
CA ASP A 201 -0.95 14.00 19.38
C ASP A 201 -0.25 12.65 19.13
N ARG A 202 1.05 12.67 18.85
CA ARG A 202 1.92 11.50 18.62
C ARG A 202 3.14 11.47 19.54
N THR A 203 3.03 12.05 20.71
CA THR A 203 4.15 12.09 21.67
C THR A 203 4.40 10.72 22.30
N GLU A 204 3.35 9.90 22.45
CA GLU A 204 3.43 8.59 23.09
C GLU A 204 2.82 7.50 22.19
N PRO A 205 3.36 6.25 22.24
CA PRO A 205 2.74 5.10 21.57
C PRO A 205 1.37 4.76 22.17
N GLY A 206 0.43 4.29 21.35
CA GLY A 206 -0.86 3.82 21.81
C GLY A 206 -2.05 4.71 21.44
N PRO A 207 -3.20 4.55 22.13
CA PRO A 207 -4.43 5.23 21.78
C PRO A 207 -4.46 6.72 22.12
N GLN A 208 -3.48 7.19 22.90
CA GLN A 208 -3.40 8.60 23.31
C GLN A 208 -3.18 9.48 22.08
N GLY A 209 -3.98 10.52 21.96
CA GLY A 209 -3.91 11.43 20.83
C GLY A 209 -4.79 11.05 19.65
N TRP A 210 -5.43 9.89 19.66
CA TRP A 210 -6.49 9.56 18.72
C TRP A 210 -7.85 10.04 19.24
N VAL A 211 -8.61 10.70 18.39
CA VAL A 211 -9.95 11.22 18.70
C VAL A 211 -10.94 10.84 17.61
N SER A 212 -12.21 10.64 18.01
CA SER A 212 -13.31 10.40 17.07
C SER A 212 -13.64 11.66 16.30
N THR A 213 -13.87 11.53 14.98
CA THR A 213 -14.39 12.60 14.13
C THR A 213 -15.87 12.37 13.85
N THR A 214 -16.63 13.46 13.70
CA THR A 214 -18.05 13.44 13.30
C THR A 214 -18.19 14.26 12.04
N GLY A 215 -18.93 13.73 11.04
CA GLY A 215 -19.22 14.41 9.77
C GLY A 215 -20.31 15.48 9.92
#